data_61ff16bf4ab31090c3ddea033ed6eb15
#
_entry.id   61ff16bf4ab31090c3ddea033ed6eb15
#
_cell.length_a   1.000
_cell.length_b   1.000
_cell.length_c   1.000
_cell.angle_alpha   90.00
_cell.angle_beta   90.00
_cell.angle_gamma   90.00
#
_symmetry.space_group_name_H-M   'P 1'
#
loop_
_entity.id
_entity.type
_entity.pdbx_description
1 polymer ?
#
loop_
_entity_poly.entity_id
_entity_poly.type
_entity_poly.pdbx_seq_one_letter_code
_entity_poly.pdbx_strand_id
1 'polypeptide(L)'
;GDVYKRQMAGGLMFDITLVGKDGHGSRPDWANNPVDCFQTIQTALDKIRMRAVDPNDAITFSICRVSTESQRPNIIGRTLNFAGTVRYFDLERAYRPFSKAMRRIIDNIADAFECEAVYNQFECIAVPLINQSDCYEIAKQTLTEIFGEDRVVQGPLKFGSETLSYVMSFWPGMYLNLGIKDPTLGTGSGNH
;
A
#
# COMPACT_ATOMS: atom_id res chain seq x y z
N GLY A 1 6.20 15.75 -14.22
CA GLY A 1 6.47 16.14 -12.84
C GLY A 1 7.78 15.53 -12.35
N ASP A 2 8.48 16.26 -11.53
CA ASP A 2 9.86 16.03 -11.13
C ASP A 2 10.04 14.73 -10.34
N VAL A 3 10.34 13.64 -11.02
CA VAL A 3 10.53 12.30 -10.43
C VAL A 3 11.65 12.29 -9.37
N TYR A 4 12.65 13.15 -9.52
CA TYR A 4 13.78 13.26 -8.59
C TYR A 4 13.38 13.83 -7.20
N LYS A 5 12.23 14.47 -7.08
CA LYS A 5 11.73 15.00 -5.81
C LYS A 5 11.01 13.93 -4.97
N ARG A 6 10.40 12.93 -5.60
CA ARG A 6 9.69 11.85 -4.92
C ARG A 6 10.68 10.77 -4.52
N GLN A 7 10.88 10.56 -3.22
CA GLN A 7 11.88 9.62 -2.71
C GLN A 7 11.25 8.32 -2.22
N MET A 8 10.20 8.40 -1.42
CA MET A 8 9.57 7.24 -0.80
C MET A 8 8.05 7.33 -0.90
N ALA A 9 7.41 6.17 -0.93
CA ALA A 9 5.98 6.07 -1.08
C ALA A 9 5.22 6.49 0.18
N GLY A 10 4.03 7.01 0.00
CA GLY A 10 2.99 6.99 1.01
C GLY A 10 2.41 5.58 1.16
N GLY A 11 1.69 5.33 2.22
CA GLY A 11 1.12 4.03 2.52
C GLY A 11 -0.30 4.09 3.06
N LEU A 12 -1.16 3.20 2.57
CA LEU A 12 -2.40 2.80 3.20
C LEU A 12 -2.21 1.41 3.77
N MET A 13 -2.62 1.18 5.00
CA MET A 13 -2.83 -0.16 5.55
C MET A 13 -4.32 -0.43 5.69
N PHE A 14 -4.71 -1.66 5.38
CA PHE A 14 -6.08 -2.10 5.54
C PHE A 14 -6.13 -3.47 6.22
N ASP A 15 -7.13 -3.63 7.05
CA ASP A 15 -7.52 -4.88 7.72
C ASP A 15 -9.05 -4.91 7.73
N ILE A 16 -9.64 -5.88 7.03
CA ILE A 16 -11.07 -5.94 6.77
C ILE A 16 -11.59 -7.32 7.07
N THR A 17 -12.69 -7.39 7.80
CA THR A 17 -13.39 -8.64 8.09
C THR A 17 -14.72 -8.67 7.33
N LEU A 18 -14.91 -9.68 6.54
CA LEU A 18 -16.21 -10.01 5.95
C LEU A 18 -16.96 -10.90 6.93
N VAL A 19 -18.16 -10.46 7.30
CA VAL A 19 -19.06 -11.19 8.22
C VAL A 19 -20.25 -11.66 7.40
N GLY A 20 -20.34 -12.97 7.21
CA GLY A 20 -21.45 -13.63 6.56
C GLY A 20 -22.29 -14.45 7.56
N LYS A 21 -22.81 -15.57 7.10
CA LYS A 21 -23.58 -16.52 7.88
C LYS A 21 -22.97 -17.90 7.74
N ASP A 22 -22.64 -18.52 8.87
CA ASP A 22 -22.10 -19.88 8.92
C ASP A 22 -23.09 -20.95 8.48
N GLY A 23 -22.57 -22.11 8.10
CA GLY A 23 -23.40 -23.24 7.69
C GLY A 23 -22.60 -24.49 7.38
N HIS A 24 -23.34 -25.56 7.08
CA HIS A 24 -22.73 -26.82 6.65
C HIS A 24 -22.46 -26.80 5.15
N GLY A 25 -21.27 -27.21 4.73
CA GLY A 25 -20.86 -27.19 3.31
C GLY A 25 -21.75 -28.00 2.35
N SER A 26 -22.57 -28.94 2.85
CA SER A 26 -23.57 -29.65 2.04
C SER A 26 -24.88 -28.85 1.80
N ARG A 27 -25.06 -27.73 2.52
CA ARG A 27 -26.23 -26.85 2.43
C ARG A 27 -25.78 -25.40 2.32
N PRO A 28 -25.01 -25.06 1.27
CA PRO A 28 -24.51 -23.69 1.05
C PRO A 28 -25.65 -22.67 0.86
N ASP A 29 -26.82 -23.14 0.46
CA ASP A 29 -28.04 -22.35 0.32
C ASP A 29 -28.58 -21.76 1.65
N TRP A 30 -28.08 -22.23 2.79
CA TRP A 30 -28.45 -21.73 4.13
C TRP A 30 -27.40 -20.79 4.74
N ALA A 31 -26.27 -20.61 4.04
CA ALA A 31 -25.15 -19.82 4.51
C ALA A 31 -24.90 -18.61 3.58
N ASN A 32 -24.24 -17.58 4.09
CA ASN A 32 -23.67 -16.48 3.29
C ASN A 32 -22.15 -16.59 3.40
N ASN A 33 -21.55 -17.24 2.40
CA ASN A 33 -20.14 -17.65 2.48
C ASN A 33 -19.18 -16.45 2.27
N PRO A 34 -18.44 -16.01 3.28
CA PRO A 34 -17.50 -14.90 3.12
C PRO A 34 -16.29 -15.25 2.25
N VAL A 35 -16.02 -16.54 1.98
CA VAL A 35 -14.95 -16.97 1.07
C VAL A 35 -15.32 -16.66 -0.38
N ASP A 36 -16.56 -16.96 -0.79
CA ASP A 36 -17.05 -16.66 -2.15
C ASP A 36 -17.13 -15.14 -2.38
N CYS A 37 -17.56 -14.41 -1.35
CA CYS A 37 -17.56 -12.95 -1.35
C CYS A 37 -16.14 -12.40 -1.55
N PHE A 38 -15.16 -12.88 -0.77
CA PHE A 38 -13.76 -12.45 -0.86
C PHE A 38 -13.14 -12.75 -2.24
N GLN A 39 -13.38 -13.91 -2.84
CA GLN A 39 -12.88 -14.24 -4.19
C GLN A 39 -13.34 -13.23 -5.23
N THR A 40 -14.59 -12.81 -5.13
CA THR A 40 -15.18 -11.81 -6.03
C THR A 40 -14.57 -10.43 -5.78
N ILE A 41 -14.41 -10.04 -4.50
CA ILE A 41 -13.73 -8.80 -4.11
C ILE A 41 -12.31 -8.79 -4.67
N GLN A 42 -11.51 -9.84 -4.45
CA GLN A 42 -10.13 -9.91 -4.92
C GLN A 42 -10.05 -9.75 -6.43
N THR A 43 -10.88 -10.47 -7.18
CA THR A 43 -10.92 -10.37 -8.64
C THR A 43 -11.24 -8.96 -9.13
N ALA A 44 -12.11 -8.25 -8.42
CA ALA A 44 -12.45 -6.86 -8.75
C ALA A 44 -11.34 -5.88 -8.38
N LEU A 45 -10.69 -6.09 -7.23
CA LEU A 45 -9.57 -5.26 -6.76
C LEU A 45 -8.34 -5.35 -7.67
N ASP A 46 -8.04 -6.51 -8.24
CA ASP A 46 -6.95 -6.68 -9.21
C ASP A 46 -7.09 -5.78 -10.45
N LYS A 47 -8.33 -5.41 -10.78
CA LYS A 47 -8.64 -4.54 -11.93
C LYS A 47 -8.73 -3.05 -11.58
N ILE A 48 -8.71 -2.71 -10.29
CA ILE A 48 -8.99 -1.35 -9.81
C ILE A 48 -7.95 -0.35 -10.32
N ARG A 49 -6.67 -0.74 -10.36
CA ARG A 49 -5.58 0.11 -10.83
C ARG A 49 -5.83 0.65 -12.24
N MET A 50 -6.25 -0.21 -13.15
CA MET A 50 -6.49 0.15 -14.56
C MET A 50 -7.74 1.01 -14.78
N ARG A 51 -8.57 1.19 -13.75
CA ARG A 51 -9.85 1.90 -13.85
C ARG A 51 -9.94 3.13 -12.97
N ALA A 52 -9.17 3.19 -11.89
CA ALA A 52 -9.28 4.24 -10.88
C ALA A 52 -8.03 5.12 -10.79
N VAL A 53 -6.90 4.69 -11.32
CA VAL A 53 -5.62 5.41 -11.24
C VAL A 53 -5.06 5.61 -12.64
N ASP A 54 -4.46 6.78 -12.87
CA ASP A 54 -3.74 7.08 -14.12
C ASP A 54 -2.63 6.02 -14.33
N PRO A 55 -2.51 5.39 -15.52
CA PRO A 55 -1.47 4.41 -15.80
C PRO A 55 -0.04 4.90 -15.57
N ASN A 56 0.19 6.20 -15.65
CA ASN A 56 1.49 6.83 -15.40
C ASN A 56 1.82 7.00 -13.90
N ASP A 57 0.85 6.85 -13.01
CA ASP A 57 1.09 6.96 -11.58
C ASP A 57 1.53 5.61 -10.99
N ALA A 58 2.65 5.64 -10.29
CA ALA A 58 3.18 4.45 -9.63
C ALA A 58 2.36 4.14 -8.37
N ILE A 59 1.77 2.94 -8.36
CA ILE A 59 1.01 2.41 -7.23
C ILE A 59 1.23 0.90 -7.12
N THR A 60 1.31 0.39 -5.89
CA THR A 60 1.27 -1.05 -5.62
C THR A 60 0.14 -1.37 -4.65
N PHE A 61 -0.42 -2.53 -4.81
CA PHE A 61 -1.46 -3.10 -3.96
C PHE A 61 -1.13 -4.56 -3.68
N SER A 62 -1.22 -4.97 -2.42
CA SER A 62 -1.00 -6.37 -2.03
C SER A 62 -1.93 -6.75 -0.88
N ILE A 63 -2.58 -7.90 -1.01
CA ILE A 63 -3.21 -8.60 0.10
C ILE A 63 -2.13 -9.53 0.70
N CYS A 64 -1.79 -9.31 1.95
CA CYS A 64 -0.67 -9.99 2.61
C CYS A 64 -1.13 -11.09 3.57
N ARG A 65 -2.39 -11.07 3.98
CA ARG A 65 -2.97 -12.06 4.89
C ARG A 65 -4.42 -12.32 4.51
N VAL A 66 -4.81 -13.59 4.54
CA VAL A 66 -6.20 -14.04 4.47
C VAL A 66 -6.38 -15.14 5.50
N SER A 67 -7.43 -15.08 6.29
CA SER A 67 -7.75 -16.11 7.28
C SER A 67 -9.26 -16.24 7.49
N THR A 68 -9.71 -17.45 7.77
CA THR A 68 -11.08 -17.74 8.16
C THR A 68 -11.12 -18.33 9.56
N GLU A 69 -12.25 -18.20 10.24
CA GLU A 69 -12.42 -18.81 11.57
C GLU A 69 -12.58 -20.34 11.53
N SER A 70 -13.12 -20.87 10.42
CA SER A 70 -13.35 -22.31 10.30
C SER A 70 -12.07 -23.07 9.99
N GLN A 71 -11.78 -24.10 10.80
CA GLN A 71 -10.68 -25.04 10.60
C GLN A 71 -11.15 -26.37 9.98
N ARG A 72 -12.45 -26.54 9.76
CA ARG A 72 -13.03 -27.78 9.23
C ARG A 72 -13.42 -27.61 7.77
N PRO A 73 -13.04 -28.53 6.87
CA PRO A 73 -13.28 -28.42 5.43
C PRO A 73 -14.75 -28.51 5.03
N ASN A 74 -15.62 -28.99 5.91
CA ASN A 74 -17.06 -29.13 5.68
C ASN A 74 -17.93 -28.07 6.38
N ILE A 75 -17.32 -27.04 6.99
CA ILE A 75 -18.02 -25.96 7.68
C ILE A 75 -17.69 -24.64 7.00
N ILE A 76 -18.72 -23.94 6.54
CA ILE A 76 -18.62 -22.54 6.10
C ILE A 76 -18.51 -21.69 7.36
N GLY A 77 -17.37 -21.01 7.53
CA GLY A 77 -17.16 -20.11 8.65
C GLY A 77 -17.95 -18.81 8.47
N ARG A 78 -18.32 -18.19 9.59
CA ARG A 78 -19.03 -16.90 9.57
C ARG A 78 -18.16 -15.74 9.13
N THR A 79 -16.85 -15.79 9.42
CA THR A 79 -15.95 -14.67 9.15
C THR A 79 -14.78 -15.07 8.27
N LEU A 80 -14.36 -14.11 7.42
CA LEU A 80 -13.09 -14.10 6.71
C LEU A 80 -12.43 -12.75 6.91
N ASN A 81 -11.19 -12.75 7.38
CA ASN A 81 -10.38 -11.55 7.51
C ASN A 81 -9.32 -11.51 6.40
N PHE A 82 -9.13 -10.34 5.81
CA PHE A 82 -8.02 -10.08 4.89
C PHE A 82 -7.39 -8.73 5.16
N ALA A 83 -6.07 -8.66 5.03
CA ALA A 83 -5.30 -7.48 5.33
C ALA A 83 -4.16 -7.28 4.32
N GLY A 84 -3.74 -6.03 4.15
CA GLY A 84 -2.69 -5.72 3.21
C GLY A 84 -2.30 -4.26 3.19
N THR A 85 -1.63 -3.88 2.10
CA THR A 85 -1.06 -2.54 1.96
C THR A 85 -1.19 -2.01 0.54
N VAL A 86 -1.32 -0.69 0.45
CA VAL A 86 -1.20 0.07 -0.81
C VAL A 86 -0.04 1.05 -0.66
N ARG A 87 0.80 1.18 -1.69
CA ARG A 87 1.86 2.17 -1.74
C ARG A 87 1.65 3.08 -2.95
N TYR A 88 1.86 4.38 -2.77
CA TYR A 88 1.57 5.40 -3.78
C TYR A 88 2.52 6.58 -3.65
N PHE A 89 2.67 7.38 -4.73
CA PHE A 89 3.53 8.57 -4.74
C PHE A 89 2.76 9.87 -4.94
N ASP A 90 1.45 9.80 -5.12
CA ASP A 90 0.58 10.97 -5.25
C ASP A 90 -0.72 10.76 -4.48
N LEU A 91 -0.98 11.68 -3.54
CA LEU A 91 -2.13 11.59 -2.66
C LEU A 91 -3.46 11.82 -3.41
N GLU A 92 -3.46 12.80 -4.32
CA GLU A 92 -4.68 13.22 -5.01
C GLU A 92 -4.96 12.38 -6.25
N ARG A 93 -3.91 12.04 -7.01
CA ARG A 93 -4.05 11.35 -8.30
C ARG A 93 -4.08 9.83 -8.16
N ALA A 94 -3.41 9.27 -7.15
CA ALA A 94 -3.32 7.84 -6.96
C ALA A 94 -4.09 7.33 -5.72
N TYR A 95 -3.77 7.85 -4.53
CA TYR A 95 -4.34 7.34 -3.28
C TYR A 95 -5.85 7.55 -3.19
N ARG A 96 -6.33 8.80 -3.32
CA ARG A 96 -7.76 9.11 -3.13
C ARG A 96 -8.67 8.37 -4.12
N PRO A 97 -8.38 8.35 -5.43
CA PRO A 97 -9.19 7.57 -6.38
C PRO A 97 -9.17 6.07 -6.08
N PHE A 98 -7.97 5.53 -5.75
CA PHE A 98 -7.82 4.11 -5.45
C PHE A 98 -8.59 3.71 -4.19
N SER A 99 -8.37 4.39 -3.07
CA SER A 99 -9.00 4.08 -1.79
C SER A 99 -10.52 4.19 -1.84
N LYS A 100 -11.04 5.22 -2.53
CA LYS A 100 -12.49 5.40 -2.75
C LYS A 100 -13.08 4.25 -3.59
N ALA A 101 -12.39 3.87 -4.67
CA ALA A 101 -12.85 2.79 -5.54
C ALA A 101 -12.76 1.43 -4.82
N MET A 102 -11.69 1.19 -4.05
CA MET A 102 -11.50 -0.02 -3.25
C MET A 102 -12.63 -0.19 -2.25
N ARG A 103 -12.94 0.83 -1.44
CA ARG A 103 -14.03 0.78 -0.46
C ARG A 103 -15.36 0.49 -1.15
N ARG A 104 -15.69 1.24 -2.21
CA ARG A 104 -16.94 1.04 -2.97
C ARG A 104 -17.09 -0.38 -3.53
N ILE A 105 -16.00 -0.98 -4.03
CA ILE A 105 -16.02 -2.35 -4.55
C ILE A 105 -16.30 -3.33 -3.42
N ILE A 106 -15.62 -3.18 -2.29
CA ILE A 106 -15.77 -4.06 -1.14
C ILE A 106 -17.20 -4.00 -0.60
N ASP A 107 -17.72 -2.79 -0.37
CA ASP A 107 -19.06 -2.59 0.21
C ASP A 107 -20.15 -3.15 -0.70
N ASN A 108 -20.10 -2.86 -2.02
CA ASN A 108 -21.12 -3.33 -2.96
C ASN A 108 -21.08 -4.85 -3.19
N ILE A 109 -19.89 -5.45 -3.21
CA ILE A 109 -19.79 -6.90 -3.37
C ILE A 109 -20.19 -7.60 -2.07
N ALA A 110 -19.81 -7.08 -0.91
CA ALA A 110 -20.26 -7.62 0.37
C ALA A 110 -21.78 -7.62 0.47
N ASP A 111 -22.42 -6.51 0.12
CA ASP A 111 -23.89 -6.41 0.07
C ASP A 111 -24.51 -7.44 -0.88
N ALA A 112 -23.95 -7.60 -2.09
CA ALA A 112 -24.45 -8.56 -3.08
C ALA A 112 -24.33 -10.03 -2.64
N PHE A 113 -23.40 -10.33 -1.70
CA PHE A 113 -23.24 -11.65 -1.09
C PHE A 113 -23.91 -11.77 0.29
N GLU A 114 -24.73 -10.78 0.67
CA GLU A 114 -25.35 -10.70 1.99
C GLU A 114 -24.34 -10.84 3.14
N CYS A 115 -23.15 -10.28 2.93
CA CYS A 115 -22.07 -10.16 3.92
C CYS A 115 -21.92 -8.71 4.35
N GLU A 116 -21.42 -8.49 5.57
CA GLU A 116 -21.04 -7.18 6.07
C GLU A 116 -19.52 -7.00 5.98
N ALA A 117 -19.06 -5.86 5.50
CA ALA A 117 -17.65 -5.49 5.49
C ALA A 117 -17.32 -4.63 6.71
N VAL A 118 -16.58 -5.18 7.67
CA VAL A 118 -16.09 -4.48 8.87
C VAL A 118 -14.65 -4.04 8.67
N TYR A 119 -14.43 -2.73 8.70
CA TYR A 119 -13.10 -2.13 8.53
C TYR A 119 -12.41 -2.00 9.88
N ASN A 120 -11.55 -2.97 10.22
CA ASN A 120 -10.74 -2.94 11.45
C ASN A 120 -9.65 -1.86 11.34
N GLN A 121 -9.08 -1.72 10.13
CA GLN A 121 -8.14 -0.66 9.76
C GLN A 121 -8.35 -0.29 8.29
N PHE A 122 -8.31 1.00 7.98
CA PHE A 122 -8.30 1.52 6.61
C PHE A 122 -7.73 2.94 6.63
N GLU A 123 -6.42 3.05 6.82
CA GLU A 123 -5.77 4.29 7.19
C GLU A 123 -4.56 4.60 6.33
N CYS A 124 -4.41 5.90 6.00
CA CYS A 124 -3.17 6.43 5.46
C CYS A 124 -2.14 6.49 6.60
N ILE A 125 -1.16 5.59 6.56
CA ILE A 125 -0.12 5.48 7.58
C ILE A 125 1.11 6.35 7.29
N ALA A 126 1.25 6.83 6.08
CA ALA A 126 2.30 7.76 5.66
C ALA A 126 1.89 8.48 4.39
N VAL A 127 2.23 9.76 4.29
CA VAL A 127 2.16 10.52 3.04
C VAL A 127 3.44 10.30 2.22
N PRO A 128 3.43 10.54 0.88
CA PRO A 128 4.64 10.45 0.08
C PRO A 128 5.71 11.42 0.59
N LEU A 129 6.96 10.94 0.68
CA LEU A 129 8.10 11.79 0.98
C LEU A 129 8.57 12.47 -0.29
N ILE A 130 8.51 13.80 -0.29
CA ILE A 130 8.85 14.65 -1.43
C ILE A 130 9.90 15.65 -0.99
N ASN A 131 11.10 15.57 -1.56
CA ASN A 131 12.14 16.56 -1.31
C ASN A 131 11.75 17.93 -1.87
N GLN A 132 11.95 18.97 -1.08
CA GLN A 132 11.74 20.35 -1.54
C GLN A 132 12.86 20.77 -2.50
N SER A 133 12.49 21.49 -3.58
CA SER A 133 13.44 21.86 -4.65
C SER A 133 14.66 22.57 -4.12
N ASP A 134 14.45 23.61 -3.32
CA ASP A 134 15.53 24.47 -2.82
C ASP A 134 16.48 23.68 -1.90
N CYS A 135 15.92 22.86 -1.02
CA CYS A 135 16.72 21.97 -0.15
C CYS A 135 17.51 20.94 -0.97
N TYR A 136 16.90 20.41 -2.04
CA TYR A 136 17.56 19.46 -2.94
C TYR A 136 18.75 20.11 -3.67
N GLU A 137 18.58 21.29 -4.26
CA GLU A 137 19.65 21.96 -5.00
C GLU A 137 20.83 22.33 -4.09
N ILE A 138 20.55 22.88 -2.90
CA ILE A 138 21.59 23.22 -1.91
C ILE A 138 22.36 21.95 -1.49
N ALA A 139 21.66 20.89 -1.17
CA ALA A 139 22.28 19.65 -0.73
C ALA A 139 23.07 18.99 -1.86
N LYS A 140 22.54 18.96 -3.08
CA LYS A 140 23.21 18.43 -4.26
C LYS A 140 24.53 19.17 -4.51
N GLN A 141 24.50 20.51 -4.53
CA GLN A 141 25.69 21.30 -4.72
C GLN A 141 26.73 21.02 -3.64
N THR A 142 26.35 21.12 -2.38
CA THR A 142 27.25 20.91 -1.24
C THR A 142 27.87 19.51 -1.25
N LEU A 143 27.06 18.48 -1.49
CA LEU A 143 27.56 17.10 -1.52
C LEU A 143 28.48 16.84 -2.71
N THR A 144 28.18 17.45 -3.87
CA THR A 144 29.05 17.36 -5.05
C THR A 144 30.39 18.03 -4.81
N GLU A 145 30.43 19.19 -4.15
CA GLU A 145 31.67 19.87 -3.77
C GLU A 145 32.52 19.04 -2.80
N ILE A 146 31.89 18.32 -1.87
CA ILE A 146 32.61 17.54 -0.84
C ILE A 146 33.06 16.17 -1.39
N PHE A 147 32.19 15.45 -2.10
CA PHE A 147 32.40 14.05 -2.44
C PHE A 147 32.69 13.79 -3.92
N GLY A 148 32.50 14.76 -4.80
CA GLY A 148 32.58 14.62 -6.25
C GLY A 148 31.24 14.25 -6.89
N GLU A 149 31.08 14.59 -8.16
CA GLU A 149 29.84 14.40 -8.92
C GLU A 149 29.49 12.91 -9.11
N ASP A 150 30.48 12.05 -9.23
CA ASP A 150 30.37 10.60 -9.38
C ASP A 150 29.80 9.90 -8.13
N ARG A 151 29.87 10.55 -6.98
CA ARG A 151 29.35 10.03 -5.69
C ARG A 151 27.96 10.52 -5.34
N VAL A 152 27.45 11.54 -6.02
CA VAL A 152 26.12 12.12 -5.79
C VAL A 152 25.17 11.65 -6.87
N VAL A 153 24.49 10.53 -6.63
CA VAL A 153 23.64 9.88 -7.62
C VAL A 153 22.15 9.97 -7.23
N GLN A 154 21.31 10.03 -8.25
CA GLN A 154 19.88 9.93 -8.08
C GLN A 154 19.48 8.45 -7.93
N GLY A 155 18.83 8.10 -6.82
CA GLY A 155 18.30 6.76 -6.60
C GLY A 155 16.93 6.54 -7.26
N PRO A 156 16.53 5.27 -7.43
CA PRO A 156 15.19 4.93 -7.91
C PRO A 156 14.13 5.27 -6.85
N LEU A 157 12.86 5.33 -7.28
CA LEU A 157 11.72 5.42 -6.36
C LEU A 157 11.70 4.22 -5.41
N LYS A 158 11.52 4.48 -4.12
CA LYS A 158 11.40 3.44 -3.09
C LYS A 158 9.96 3.30 -2.62
N PHE A 159 9.42 2.09 -2.68
CA PHE A 159 8.06 1.79 -2.24
C PHE A 159 7.93 1.61 -0.71
N GLY A 160 9.02 1.71 0.04
CA GLY A 160 8.97 1.89 1.49
C GLY A 160 8.38 3.25 1.87
N SER A 161 7.85 3.36 3.08
CA SER A 161 7.37 4.62 3.66
C SER A 161 8.32 5.09 4.75
N GLU A 162 8.35 6.41 4.97
CA GLU A 162 9.20 7.05 5.97
C GLU A 162 8.39 8.07 6.77
N THR A 163 8.48 8.02 8.10
CA THR A 163 7.75 8.93 9.00
C THR A 163 8.17 10.39 8.87
N LEU A 164 9.40 10.65 8.42
CA LEU A 164 9.88 12.00 8.13
C LEU A 164 8.99 12.73 7.12
N SER A 165 8.22 12.00 6.29
CA SER A 165 7.26 12.58 5.36
C SER A 165 6.23 13.49 6.03
N TYR A 166 5.81 13.17 7.26
CA TYR A 166 4.90 14.03 8.03
C TYR A 166 5.56 15.33 8.45
N VAL A 167 6.81 15.28 8.91
CA VAL A 167 7.58 16.49 9.27
C VAL A 167 7.75 17.38 8.05
N MET A 168 8.10 16.78 6.90
CA MET A 168 8.30 17.51 5.64
C MET A 168 6.99 18.02 5.01
N SER A 169 5.83 17.65 5.54
CA SER A 169 4.55 18.26 5.18
C SER A 169 4.36 19.66 5.78
N PHE A 170 5.10 19.97 6.87
CA PHE A 170 5.00 21.25 7.58
C PHE A 170 6.22 22.13 7.38
N TRP A 171 7.39 21.53 7.18
CA TRP A 171 8.65 22.25 7.04
C TRP A 171 9.39 21.83 5.77
N PRO A 172 10.02 22.78 5.06
CA PRO A 172 10.90 22.44 3.96
C PRO A 172 12.02 21.52 4.42
N GLY A 173 12.32 20.51 3.63
CA GLY A 173 13.34 19.53 4.00
C GLY A 173 13.76 18.64 2.84
N MET A 174 14.74 17.84 3.12
CA MET A 174 15.26 16.84 2.20
C MET A 174 15.61 15.55 2.92
N TYR A 175 15.33 14.44 2.28
CA TYR A 175 15.73 13.10 2.70
C TYR A 175 16.79 12.57 1.75
N LEU A 176 17.87 12.05 2.30
CA LEU A 176 19.00 11.47 1.60
C LEU A 176 19.21 10.01 2.01
N ASN A 177 19.76 9.22 1.09
CA ASN A 177 20.24 7.88 1.39
C ASN A 177 21.75 7.87 1.33
N LEU A 178 22.42 7.43 2.41
CA LEU A 178 23.84 7.20 2.42
C LEU A 178 24.14 5.79 1.94
N GLY A 179 24.98 5.68 0.90
CA GLY A 179 25.48 4.38 0.44
C GLY A 179 26.50 3.81 1.43
N ILE A 180 26.16 2.68 2.05
CA ILE A 180 27.02 1.99 3.03
C ILE A 180 27.41 0.58 2.58
N LYS A 181 27.15 0.24 1.32
CA LYS A 181 27.49 -1.10 0.81
C LYS A 181 28.98 -1.24 0.62
N ASP A 182 29.59 -2.11 1.40
CA ASP A 182 30.97 -2.53 1.27
C ASP A 182 31.02 -4.08 1.27
N PRO A 183 31.25 -4.71 0.12
CA PRO A 183 31.32 -6.17 0.04
C PRO A 183 32.42 -6.78 0.90
N THR A 184 33.52 -6.05 1.17
CA THR A 184 34.64 -6.55 1.98
C THR A 184 34.30 -6.60 3.47
N LEU A 185 33.39 -5.72 3.90
CA LEU A 185 32.90 -5.66 5.29
C LEU A 185 31.56 -6.38 5.48
N GLY A 186 31.00 -6.97 4.41
CA GLY A 186 29.72 -7.66 4.46
C GLY A 186 28.52 -6.76 4.72
N THR A 187 28.65 -5.43 4.49
CA THR A 187 27.57 -4.45 4.69
C THR A 187 26.68 -4.31 3.45
N GLY A 188 25.47 -3.83 3.64
CA GLY A 188 24.56 -3.49 2.54
C GLY A 188 23.76 -4.67 1.95
N SER A 189 23.66 -5.78 2.67
CA SER A 189 22.74 -6.86 2.35
C SER A 189 21.35 -6.49 2.84
N GLY A 190 20.49 -6.05 1.95
CA GLY A 190 19.03 -5.95 2.11
C GLY A 190 18.48 -5.28 3.39
N ASN A 191 17.31 -4.67 3.28
CA ASN A 191 16.64 -4.01 4.42
C ASN A 191 15.81 -4.96 5.30
N HIS A 192 15.90 -6.27 5.14
CA HIS A 192 15.15 -7.26 5.95
C HIS A 192 15.91 -8.55 6.07
#